data_2b5af1a0cba590df2556079dfcf04fba
#
_entry.id   2b5af1a0cba590df2556079dfcf04fba
#
_cell.length_a   1.000
_cell.length_b   1.000
_cell.length_c   1.000
_cell.angle_alpha   90.00
_cell.angle_beta   90.00
_cell.angle_gamma   90.00
#
_symmetry.space_group_name_H-M   'P 1'
#
loop_
_entity.id
_entity.type
_entity.pdbx_description
1 polymer ?
#
loop_
_entity_poly.entity_id
_entity_poly.type
_entity_poly.pdbx_seq_one_letter_code
_entity_poly.pdbx_strand_id
1 'polypeptide(L)'
;MESVRVVKVRPRYSQRGGRATRAVDGRGGRDRTKRDEPPVFFRPRCWATEHHEFIHKRVPELGPMTVLASGSAIRRSLLEGVGLEFTIEQPGVDEDALKQDFAGTSEALATMLAAAKAVEVGERFPGEWVIGSDSIAECCGRRFDKPRDRAEAAEHLRFFSGNALCLISAVVLARTGIAEWEHVERARLWVRRLSEAFIADYLAAEWPGVAGCVGVFRMEGRGATLFEAVEGSHFTVLGLPLLPLLGALRERGELTS
;
A
#
# COMPACT_ATOMS: atom_id res chain seq x y z
N MET A 1 -20.27 15.82 -6.70
CA MET A 1 -19.16 15.51 -7.62
C MET A 1 -18.05 16.53 -7.36
N GLU A 2 -17.18 16.27 -6.41
CA GLU A 2 -16.03 17.13 -6.15
C GLU A 2 -14.77 16.42 -6.66
N SER A 3 -14.05 17.12 -7.53
CA SER A 3 -12.88 16.65 -8.21
C SER A 3 -11.68 16.56 -7.26
N VAL A 4 -11.12 15.39 -7.11
CA VAL A 4 -9.84 15.16 -6.41
C VAL A 4 -8.72 15.83 -7.22
N ARG A 5 -8.07 16.83 -6.62
CA ARG A 5 -6.89 17.50 -7.21
C ARG A 5 -5.70 16.55 -7.19
N VAL A 6 -5.22 16.22 -8.37
CA VAL A 6 -3.95 15.51 -8.59
C VAL A 6 -2.80 16.49 -8.34
N VAL A 7 -1.98 16.22 -7.32
CA VAL A 7 -0.74 16.96 -7.09
C VAL A 7 0.37 16.32 -7.93
N LYS A 8 0.69 16.93 -9.07
CA LYS A 8 1.88 16.58 -9.85
C LYS A 8 3.11 17.21 -9.21
N VAL A 9 3.92 16.42 -8.53
CA VAL A 9 5.26 16.83 -8.09
C VAL A 9 6.24 16.63 -9.26
N ARG A 10 6.71 17.74 -9.86
CA ARG A 10 7.82 17.70 -10.83
C ARG A 10 9.14 17.84 -10.07
N PRO A 11 10.14 17.00 -10.29
CA PRO A 11 11.47 17.23 -9.72
C PRO A 11 12.14 18.42 -10.40
N ARG A 12 12.53 19.41 -9.62
CA ARG A 12 13.42 20.50 -10.08
C ARG A 12 14.86 20.04 -9.93
N TYR A 13 15.45 19.56 -10.99
CA TYR A 13 16.90 19.48 -11.10
C TYR A 13 17.43 20.87 -11.49
N SER A 14 18.10 21.55 -10.57
CA SER A 14 18.87 22.76 -10.83
C SER A 14 20.32 22.37 -11.08
N GLN A 15 20.75 22.39 -12.33
CA GLN A 15 22.17 22.44 -12.66
C GLN A 15 22.66 23.87 -12.40
N ARG A 16 23.58 24.06 -11.47
CA ARG A 16 24.46 25.24 -11.40
C ARG A 16 25.90 24.78 -11.55
N GLY A 17 26.41 24.88 -12.75
CA GLY A 17 27.82 25.04 -12.99
C GLY A 17 28.14 26.54 -12.88
N GLY A 18 29.11 26.88 -12.07
CA GLY A 18 29.60 28.25 -11.93
C GLY A 18 31.10 28.26 -11.70
N ARG A 19 31.79 28.81 -12.65
CA ARG A 19 33.25 29.02 -12.69
C ARG A 19 33.69 30.01 -11.60
N ALA A 20 34.86 29.72 -11.06
CA ALA A 20 35.65 30.61 -10.26
C ALA A 20 36.27 31.74 -11.10
N THR A 21 36.26 32.97 -10.58
CA THR A 21 37.28 34.00 -10.88
C THR A 21 37.60 34.81 -9.61
N ARG A 22 38.88 34.95 -9.44
CA ARG A 22 39.63 35.65 -8.38
C ARG A 22 39.63 37.15 -8.64
N ALA A 23 39.47 37.96 -7.63
CA ALA A 23 40.16 39.27 -7.55
C ALA A 23 40.24 39.77 -6.11
N VAL A 24 41.35 40.40 -5.84
CA VAL A 24 41.96 40.82 -4.59
C VAL A 24 41.62 42.29 -4.32
N ASP A 25 41.64 42.65 -3.04
CA ASP A 25 42.19 43.87 -2.45
C ASP A 25 41.23 44.86 -1.77
N GLY A 26 41.57 45.24 -0.53
CA GLY A 26 41.61 46.62 -0.11
C GLY A 26 40.84 47.00 1.16
N ARG A 27 41.51 46.85 2.34
CA ARG A 27 41.57 47.82 3.48
C ARG A 27 40.29 48.39 4.13
N GLY A 28 40.19 48.14 5.43
CA GLY A 28 40.11 49.24 6.41
C GLY A 28 38.80 49.39 7.17
N GLY A 29 38.87 49.29 8.50
CA GLY A 29 37.88 49.93 9.36
C GLY A 29 37.41 49.08 10.53
N ARG A 30 38.08 49.20 11.68
CA ARG A 30 37.61 48.68 12.97
C ARG A 30 36.43 49.51 13.45
N ASP A 31 35.33 48.89 13.77
CA ASP A 31 34.47 49.41 14.83
C ASP A 31 34.04 48.26 15.74
N ARG A 32 34.35 48.42 17.03
CA ARG A 32 33.96 47.52 18.12
C ARG A 32 32.67 48.08 18.68
N THR A 33 31.63 47.26 18.73
CA THR A 33 30.61 47.15 19.78
C THR A 33 29.29 46.69 19.20
N LYS A 34 29.10 45.40 19.12
CA LYS A 34 27.77 44.77 19.32
C LYS A 34 27.99 43.34 19.78
N ARG A 35 27.43 43.05 20.93
CA ARG A 35 27.46 41.74 21.58
C ARG A 35 26.77 40.74 20.67
N ASP A 36 27.48 39.67 20.33
CA ASP A 36 26.97 38.53 19.60
C ASP A 36 25.98 37.79 20.51
N GLU A 37 24.71 37.91 20.23
CA GLU A 37 23.73 36.91 20.70
C GLU A 37 23.90 35.65 19.87
N PRO A 38 24.01 34.47 20.50
CA PRO A 38 24.12 33.23 19.76
C PRO A 38 22.81 32.93 19.01
N PRO A 39 22.89 32.32 17.83
CA PRO A 39 21.69 31.98 17.06
C PRO A 39 20.79 31.06 17.87
N VAL A 40 19.50 31.42 17.94
CA VAL A 40 18.46 30.63 18.55
C VAL A 40 18.35 29.33 17.76
N PHE A 41 18.98 28.27 18.25
CA PHE A 41 18.75 26.93 17.74
C PHE A 41 17.29 26.56 18.02
N PHE A 42 16.50 26.48 16.97
CA PHE A 42 15.18 25.90 17.00
C PHE A 42 15.33 24.44 17.41
N ARG A 43 15.17 24.16 18.72
CA ARG A 43 15.07 22.77 19.17
C ARG A 43 13.75 22.21 18.66
N PRO A 44 13.76 21.14 17.85
CA PRO A 44 12.52 20.47 17.53
C PRO A 44 11.93 19.96 18.86
N ARG A 45 10.73 20.41 19.19
CA ARG A 45 9.97 19.83 20.29
C ARG A 45 9.82 18.36 20.02
N CYS A 46 10.43 17.56 20.86
CA CYS A 46 10.35 16.10 20.82
C CYS A 46 8.87 15.71 21.03
N TRP A 47 8.26 15.14 20.02
CA TRP A 47 6.88 14.63 20.03
C TRP A 47 6.74 13.33 20.86
N ALA A 48 7.80 12.95 21.59
CA ALA A 48 7.92 11.59 22.12
C ALA A 48 7.37 11.38 23.54
N THR A 49 6.79 12.39 24.21
CA THR A 49 6.43 12.20 25.63
C THR A 49 4.97 12.42 26.02
N GLU A 50 4.08 12.81 25.10
CA GLU A 50 2.67 13.03 25.46
C GLU A 50 1.66 12.07 24.81
N HIS A 51 2.08 11.11 23.99
CA HIS A 51 1.15 10.21 23.29
C HIS A 51 0.98 8.81 23.90
N HIS A 52 1.66 8.51 25.02
CA HIS A 52 1.51 7.17 25.63
C HIS A 52 0.27 7.00 26.53
N GLU A 53 -0.41 8.07 26.93
CA GLU A 53 -1.60 7.94 27.79
C GLU A 53 -2.93 7.88 27.02
N PHE A 54 -2.95 8.16 25.70
CA PHE A 54 -4.19 8.14 24.93
C PHE A 54 -4.58 6.76 24.37
N ILE A 55 -3.67 5.77 24.44
CA ILE A 55 -3.88 4.45 23.81
C ILE A 55 -4.59 3.45 24.73
N HIS A 56 -4.77 3.76 26.03
CA HIS A 56 -5.43 2.84 26.97
C HIS A 56 -6.84 3.25 27.44
N LYS A 57 -7.52 4.16 26.74
CA LYS A 57 -8.96 4.23 26.96
C LYS A 57 -9.60 3.02 26.27
N ARG A 58 -10.11 2.11 27.11
CA ARG A 58 -10.94 0.97 26.70
C ARG A 58 -11.83 1.38 25.55
N VAL A 59 -11.59 0.80 24.37
CA VAL A 59 -12.57 0.76 23.29
C VAL A 59 -13.81 0.08 23.91
N PRO A 60 -15.03 0.65 23.78
CA PRO A 60 -16.24 -0.03 24.29
C PRO A 60 -16.29 -1.44 23.70
N GLU A 61 -16.85 -2.38 24.45
CA GLU A 61 -17.07 -3.74 23.99
C GLU A 61 -17.71 -3.69 22.60
N LEU A 62 -16.90 -3.98 21.58
CA LEU A 62 -17.33 -4.02 20.20
C LEU A 62 -18.25 -5.23 20.03
N GLY A 63 -19.30 -5.04 19.24
CA GLY A 63 -20.24 -6.09 18.84
C GLY A 63 -19.56 -7.31 18.20
N PRO A 64 -20.25 -8.10 17.38
CA PRO A 64 -19.74 -9.36 16.86
C PRO A 64 -18.34 -9.19 16.23
N MET A 65 -17.44 -10.13 16.56
CA MET A 65 -16.01 -10.02 16.24
C MET A 65 -15.79 -10.13 14.73
N THR A 66 -15.19 -9.10 14.13
CA THR A 66 -14.86 -9.11 12.71
C THR A 66 -13.84 -10.21 12.37
N VAL A 67 -13.99 -10.88 11.22
CA VAL A 67 -13.10 -11.93 10.74
C VAL A 67 -12.40 -11.48 9.46
N LEU A 68 -11.08 -11.60 9.39
CA LEU A 68 -10.32 -11.38 8.16
C LEU A 68 -10.10 -12.71 7.44
N ALA A 69 -10.78 -12.90 6.30
CA ALA A 69 -10.62 -14.06 5.42
C ALA A 69 -9.40 -13.90 4.50
N SER A 70 -8.19 -13.86 5.08
CA SER A 70 -6.96 -13.68 4.31
C SER A 70 -5.70 -14.07 5.09
N GLY A 71 -4.77 -14.76 4.42
CA GLY A 71 -3.43 -15.04 4.95
C GLY A 71 -2.41 -13.92 4.70
N SER A 72 -2.81 -12.78 4.14
CA SER A 72 -1.90 -11.68 3.81
C SER A 72 -1.43 -10.95 5.06
N ALA A 73 -0.12 -10.98 5.35
CA ALA A 73 0.48 -10.27 6.47
C ALA A 73 0.28 -8.75 6.38
N ILE A 74 0.33 -8.18 5.15
CA ILE A 74 0.15 -6.74 4.96
C ILE A 74 -1.29 -6.29 5.22
N ARG A 75 -2.30 -7.06 4.79
CA ARG A 75 -3.70 -6.75 5.09
C ARG A 75 -3.99 -6.81 6.59
N ARG A 76 -3.42 -7.81 7.26
CA ARG A 76 -3.44 -7.91 8.71
C ARG A 76 -2.85 -6.66 9.36
N SER A 77 -1.63 -6.27 8.98
CA SER A 77 -0.95 -5.08 9.55
C SER A 77 -1.72 -3.79 9.31
N LEU A 78 -2.42 -3.66 8.18
CA LEU A 78 -3.26 -2.50 7.89
C LEU A 78 -4.44 -2.40 8.85
N LEU A 79 -5.12 -3.50 9.14
CA LEU A 79 -6.25 -3.53 10.09
C LEU A 79 -5.80 -3.37 11.54
N GLU A 80 -4.68 -4.00 11.93
CA GLU A 80 -4.04 -3.80 13.24
C GLU A 80 -3.64 -2.32 13.45
N GLY A 81 -3.07 -1.70 12.40
CA GLY A 81 -2.62 -0.31 12.43
C GLY A 81 -3.73 0.72 12.65
N VAL A 82 -4.98 0.38 12.33
CA VAL A 82 -6.16 1.23 12.61
C VAL A 82 -6.91 0.82 13.88
N GLY A 83 -6.39 -0.16 14.63
CA GLY A 83 -6.97 -0.60 15.89
C GLY A 83 -8.26 -1.40 15.76
N LEU A 84 -8.53 -2.00 14.59
CA LEU A 84 -9.64 -2.92 14.42
C LEU A 84 -9.33 -4.23 15.14
N GLU A 85 -10.25 -4.70 15.97
CA GLU A 85 -10.18 -6.03 16.59
C GLU A 85 -10.79 -7.05 15.64
N PHE A 86 -10.04 -8.10 15.30
CA PHE A 86 -10.48 -9.14 14.36
C PHE A 86 -9.74 -10.45 14.61
N THR A 87 -10.34 -11.55 14.14
CA THR A 87 -9.67 -12.84 14.01
C THR A 87 -9.25 -13.09 12.56
N ILE A 88 -8.32 -14.03 12.35
CA ILE A 88 -7.82 -14.38 11.02
C ILE A 88 -8.26 -15.81 10.72
N GLU A 89 -8.89 -15.99 9.55
CA GLU A 89 -9.27 -17.29 9.04
C GLU A 89 -8.76 -17.47 7.61
N GLN A 90 -8.21 -18.65 7.34
CA GLN A 90 -7.78 -19.00 5.98
C GLN A 90 -9.00 -19.45 5.17
N PRO A 91 -9.26 -18.79 4.02
CA PRO A 91 -10.31 -19.27 3.12
C PRO A 91 -9.86 -20.55 2.41
N GLY A 92 -10.79 -21.50 2.28
CA GLY A 92 -10.59 -22.78 1.55
C GLY A 92 -10.93 -22.69 0.06
N VAL A 93 -10.89 -21.51 -0.54
CA VAL A 93 -11.29 -21.25 -1.93
C VAL A 93 -10.22 -21.73 -2.91
N ASP A 94 -10.62 -22.48 -3.93
CA ASP A 94 -9.77 -22.80 -5.09
C ASP A 94 -9.76 -21.62 -6.06
N GLU A 95 -8.80 -20.71 -5.86
CA GLU A 95 -8.65 -19.50 -6.68
C GLU A 95 -8.31 -19.83 -8.15
N ASP A 96 -7.54 -20.91 -8.40
CA ASP A 96 -7.12 -21.29 -9.75
C ASP A 96 -8.31 -21.78 -10.56
N ALA A 97 -9.19 -22.58 -9.96
CA ALA A 97 -10.44 -23.00 -10.59
C ALA A 97 -11.35 -21.80 -10.94
N LEU A 98 -11.44 -20.80 -10.04
CA LEU A 98 -12.22 -19.59 -10.28
C LEU A 98 -11.65 -18.70 -11.39
N LYS A 99 -10.32 -18.70 -11.58
CA LYS A 99 -9.64 -17.91 -12.61
C LYS A 99 -9.68 -18.55 -13.99
N GLN A 100 -9.73 -19.89 -14.06
CA GLN A 100 -9.44 -20.68 -15.27
C GLN A 100 -10.21 -20.21 -16.50
N ASP A 101 -11.52 -19.97 -16.40
CA ASP A 101 -12.38 -19.60 -17.52
C ASP A 101 -12.93 -18.16 -17.38
N PHE A 102 -12.32 -17.36 -16.52
CA PHE A 102 -12.82 -16.02 -16.24
C PHE A 102 -12.48 -15.02 -17.35
N ALA A 103 -13.48 -14.64 -18.15
CA ALA A 103 -13.35 -13.72 -19.28
C ALA A 103 -13.68 -12.24 -18.95
N GLY A 104 -14.00 -11.93 -17.69
CA GLY A 104 -14.35 -10.57 -17.25
C GLY A 104 -13.14 -9.63 -17.06
N THR A 105 -13.39 -8.42 -16.59
CA THR A 105 -12.34 -7.42 -16.27
C THR A 105 -11.54 -7.82 -15.02
N SER A 106 -10.38 -7.21 -14.81
CA SER A 106 -9.57 -7.45 -13.61
C SER A 106 -10.26 -6.98 -12.32
N GLU A 107 -11.10 -5.94 -12.40
CA GLU A 107 -11.94 -5.48 -11.30
C GLU A 107 -12.98 -6.56 -10.92
N ALA A 108 -13.68 -7.09 -11.91
CA ALA A 108 -14.67 -8.14 -11.68
C ALA A 108 -14.04 -9.43 -11.13
N LEU A 109 -12.82 -9.77 -11.59
CA LEU A 109 -12.07 -10.91 -11.06
C LEU A 109 -11.67 -10.69 -9.61
N ALA A 110 -11.09 -9.53 -9.28
CA ALA A 110 -10.69 -9.21 -7.92
C ALA A 110 -11.89 -9.23 -6.95
N THR A 111 -13.04 -8.66 -7.37
CA THR A 111 -14.28 -8.67 -6.59
C THR A 111 -14.81 -10.08 -6.39
N MET A 112 -14.85 -10.90 -7.45
CA MET A 112 -15.30 -12.29 -7.38
C MET A 112 -14.45 -13.11 -6.40
N LEU A 113 -13.12 -13.01 -6.46
CA LEU A 113 -12.21 -13.71 -5.57
C LEU A 113 -12.34 -13.23 -4.12
N ALA A 114 -12.49 -11.92 -3.91
CA ALA A 114 -12.73 -11.34 -2.60
C ALA A 114 -14.06 -11.82 -2.00
N ALA A 115 -15.13 -11.85 -2.81
CA ALA A 115 -16.44 -12.33 -2.41
C ALA A 115 -16.42 -13.81 -2.06
N ALA A 116 -15.80 -14.66 -2.90
CA ALA A 116 -15.68 -16.09 -2.64
C ALA A 116 -15.00 -16.37 -1.28
N LYS A 117 -13.94 -15.64 -0.96
CA LYS A 117 -13.23 -15.74 0.33
C LYS A 117 -14.11 -15.30 1.51
N ALA A 118 -14.81 -14.17 1.37
CA ALA A 118 -15.67 -13.66 2.43
C ALA A 118 -16.87 -14.56 2.70
N VAL A 119 -17.49 -15.07 1.64
CA VAL A 119 -18.69 -15.94 1.72
C VAL A 119 -18.32 -17.28 2.35
N GLU A 120 -17.28 -17.95 1.87
CA GLU A 120 -16.84 -19.26 2.39
C GLU A 120 -16.52 -19.19 3.89
N VAL A 121 -15.78 -18.16 4.32
CA VAL A 121 -15.49 -17.96 5.74
C VAL A 121 -16.76 -17.56 6.49
N GLY A 122 -17.63 -16.72 5.91
CA GLY A 122 -18.88 -16.28 6.51
C GLY A 122 -19.88 -17.41 6.81
N GLU A 123 -19.84 -18.51 6.05
CA GLU A 123 -20.61 -19.72 6.34
C GLU A 123 -20.14 -20.41 7.63
N ARG A 124 -18.83 -20.32 7.95
CA ARG A 124 -18.23 -20.90 9.16
C ARG A 124 -18.38 -20.02 10.40
N PHE A 125 -18.60 -18.71 10.23
CA PHE A 125 -18.74 -17.73 11.30
C PHE A 125 -20.09 -16.99 11.21
N PRO A 126 -21.21 -17.67 11.46
CA PRO A 126 -22.53 -17.08 11.32
C PRO A 126 -22.75 -15.93 12.30
N GLY A 127 -23.20 -14.80 11.78
CA GLY A 127 -23.44 -13.58 12.58
C GLY A 127 -22.26 -12.61 12.64
N GLU A 128 -21.03 -13.05 12.32
CA GLU A 128 -19.84 -12.20 12.28
C GLU A 128 -19.71 -11.50 10.92
N TRP A 129 -19.11 -10.31 10.92
CA TRP A 129 -18.69 -9.66 9.69
C TRP A 129 -17.37 -10.25 9.19
N VAL A 130 -17.35 -10.66 7.94
CA VAL A 130 -16.17 -11.25 7.32
C VAL A 130 -15.64 -10.33 6.23
N ILE A 131 -14.36 -9.96 6.35
CA ILE A 131 -13.62 -9.16 5.38
C ILE A 131 -12.89 -10.11 4.43
N GLY A 132 -13.36 -10.21 3.18
CA GLY A 132 -12.62 -10.84 2.10
C GLY A 132 -11.92 -9.80 1.25
N SER A 133 -10.74 -10.10 0.75
CA SER A 133 -10.01 -9.19 -0.15
C SER A 133 -9.13 -9.96 -1.11
N ASP A 134 -9.04 -9.45 -2.35
CA ASP A 134 -8.11 -9.95 -3.36
C ASP A 134 -7.46 -8.83 -4.14
N SER A 135 -6.32 -9.13 -4.81
CA SER A 135 -5.58 -8.17 -5.58
C SER A 135 -5.04 -8.79 -6.86
N ILE A 136 -5.29 -8.13 -7.98
CA ILE A 136 -4.82 -8.52 -9.31
C ILE A 136 -3.76 -7.53 -9.76
N ALA A 137 -2.63 -8.03 -10.25
CA ALA A 137 -1.65 -7.24 -10.99
C ALA A 137 -1.92 -7.34 -12.49
N GLU A 138 -1.99 -6.19 -13.16
CA GLU A 138 -2.20 -6.10 -14.61
C GLU A 138 -1.18 -5.14 -15.23
N CYS A 139 -0.52 -5.58 -16.28
CA CYS A 139 0.40 -4.76 -17.05
C CYS A 139 0.19 -4.99 -18.54
N CYS A 140 0.02 -3.92 -19.31
CA CYS A 140 -0.23 -3.99 -20.76
C CYS A 140 -1.37 -4.95 -21.15
N GLY A 141 -2.45 -5.00 -20.35
CA GLY A 141 -3.61 -5.87 -20.60
C GLY A 141 -3.42 -7.34 -20.21
N ARG A 142 -2.25 -7.70 -19.68
CA ARG A 142 -1.96 -9.05 -19.16
C ARG A 142 -2.05 -9.06 -17.65
N ARG A 143 -2.73 -10.07 -17.07
CA ARG A 143 -2.76 -10.36 -15.65
C ARG A 143 -1.55 -11.18 -15.24
N PHE A 144 -1.10 -10.96 -14.00
CA PHE A 144 0.04 -11.64 -13.40
C PHE A 144 -0.36 -12.22 -12.06
N ASP A 145 -0.05 -13.48 -11.87
CA ASP A 145 -0.17 -14.17 -10.58
C ASP A 145 1.12 -14.02 -9.75
N LYS A 146 1.10 -14.56 -8.54
CA LYS A 146 2.30 -14.68 -7.72
C LYS A 146 3.33 -15.53 -8.46
N PRO A 147 4.60 -15.13 -8.51
CA PRO A 147 5.62 -15.92 -9.20
C PRO A 147 5.87 -17.23 -8.47
N ARG A 148 5.96 -18.33 -9.22
CA ARG A 148 6.22 -19.67 -8.70
C ARG A 148 7.64 -19.81 -8.16
N ASP A 149 8.56 -19.09 -8.79
CA ASP A 149 9.98 -19.10 -8.45
C ASP A 149 10.68 -17.77 -8.77
N ARG A 150 11.96 -17.67 -8.41
CA ARG A 150 12.78 -16.49 -8.64
C ARG A 150 12.98 -16.18 -10.14
N ALA A 151 12.99 -17.19 -10.99
CA ALA A 151 13.17 -17.00 -12.44
C ALA A 151 11.93 -16.33 -13.04
N GLU A 152 10.73 -16.82 -12.71
CA GLU A 152 9.47 -16.20 -13.11
C GLU A 152 9.32 -14.79 -12.52
N ALA A 153 9.75 -14.55 -11.28
CA ALA A 153 9.79 -13.21 -10.69
C ALA A 153 10.67 -12.26 -11.53
N ALA A 154 11.82 -12.72 -12.03
CA ALA A 154 12.66 -11.93 -12.91
C ALA A 154 11.98 -11.64 -14.27
N GLU A 155 11.26 -12.61 -14.84
CA GLU A 155 10.48 -12.42 -16.07
C GLU A 155 9.37 -11.38 -15.88
N HIS A 156 8.65 -11.43 -14.76
CA HIS A 156 7.64 -10.41 -14.41
C HIS A 156 8.27 -9.01 -14.34
N LEU A 157 9.39 -8.84 -13.64
CA LEU A 157 10.07 -7.55 -13.54
C LEU A 157 10.57 -7.02 -14.88
N ARG A 158 11.06 -7.90 -15.78
CA ARG A 158 11.42 -7.52 -17.15
C ARG A 158 10.21 -7.01 -17.94
N PHE A 159 9.08 -7.70 -17.81
CA PHE A 159 7.83 -7.29 -18.47
C PHE A 159 7.31 -5.96 -17.93
N PHE A 160 7.40 -5.72 -16.63
CA PHE A 160 6.97 -4.46 -16.01
C PHE A 160 7.90 -3.29 -16.34
N SER A 161 9.17 -3.54 -16.67
CA SER A 161 10.19 -2.52 -16.92
C SER A 161 9.76 -1.49 -17.95
N GLY A 162 9.67 -0.21 -17.56
CA GLY A 162 9.27 0.90 -18.43
C GLY A 162 7.77 0.97 -18.72
N ASN A 163 6.93 0.14 -18.08
CA ASN A 163 5.49 0.08 -18.26
C ASN A 163 4.74 0.54 -17.01
N ALA A 164 3.45 0.78 -17.16
CA ALA A 164 2.54 1.01 -16.04
C ALA A 164 2.00 -0.33 -15.52
N LEU A 165 2.33 -0.66 -14.29
CA LEU A 165 1.74 -1.76 -13.54
C LEU A 165 0.49 -1.26 -12.84
N CYS A 166 -0.65 -1.90 -13.07
CA CYS A 166 -1.90 -1.63 -12.36
C CYS A 166 -2.09 -2.67 -11.26
N LEU A 167 -2.36 -2.22 -10.04
CA LEU A 167 -2.86 -3.05 -8.96
C LEU A 167 -4.34 -2.76 -8.76
N ILE A 168 -5.14 -3.79 -8.88
CA ILE A 168 -6.59 -3.76 -8.70
C ILE A 168 -6.88 -4.54 -7.43
N SER A 169 -7.35 -3.85 -6.39
CA SER A 169 -7.65 -4.47 -5.10
C SER A 169 -9.13 -4.33 -4.79
N ALA A 170 -9.76 -5.45 -4.47
CA ALA A 170 -11.15 -5.53 -4.04
C ALA A 170 -11.25 -5.91 -2.57
N VAL A 171 -12.30 -5.41 -1.93
CA VAL A 171 -12.71 -5.79 -0.58
C VAL A 171 -14.21 -6.04 -0.55
N VAL A 172 -14.62 -7.09 0.15
CA VAL A 172 -16.00 -7.50 0.32
C VAL A 172 -16.27 -7.70 1.81
N LEU A 173 -17.41 -7.20 2.28
CA LEU A 173 -17.97 -7.56 3.56
C LEU A 173 -19.08 -8.57 3.35
N ALA A 174 -18.96 -9.73 3.99
CA ALA A 174 -20.00 -10.77 4.02
C ALA A 174 -20.45 -10.99 5.46
N ARG A 175 -21.69 -11.44 5.59
CA ARG A 175 -22.28 -11.91 6.86
C ARG A 175 -23.13 -13.14 6.62
N THR A 176 -22.95 -14.16 7.45
CA THR A 176 -23.71 -15.42 7.32
C THR A 176 -23.64 -16.02 5.89
N GLY A 177 -22.46 -15.96 5.25
CA GLY A 177 -22.25 -16.47 3.90
C GLY A 177 -22.88 -15.64 2.77
N ILE A 178 -23.33 -14.40 3.04
CA ILE A 178 -23.91 -13.50 2.06
C ILE A 178 -23.03 -12.25 1.93
N ALA A 179 -22.57 -11.93 0.71
CA ALA A 179 -21.88 -10.68 0.44
C ALA A 179 -22.87 -9.50 0.49
N GLU A 180 -22.64 -8.54 1.39
CA GLU A 180 -23.55 -7.41 1.62
C GLU A 180 -22.99 -6.07 1.14
N TRP A 181 -21.69 -6.00 0.94
CA TRP A 181 -21.02 -4.81 0.45
C TRP A 181 -19.72 -5.17 -0.25
N GLU A 182 -19.39 -4.44 -1.29
CA GLU A 182 -18.17 -4.60 -2.04
C GLU A 182 -17.60 -3.26 -2.48
N HIS A 183 -16.28 -3.21 -2.63
CA HIS A 183 -15.59 -2.06 -3.19
C HIS A 183 -14.32 -2.51 -3.91
N VAL A 184 -14.02 -1.89 -5.05
CA VAL A 184 -12.81 -2.15 -5.82
C VAL A 184 -12.13 -0.86 -6.21
N GLU A 185 -10.83 -0.81 -6.08
CA GLU A 185 -9.99 0.33 -6.47
C GLU A 185 -8.83 -0.12 -7.35
N ARG A 186 -8.38 0.80 -8.19
CA ARG A 186 -7.20 0.65 -9.05
C ARG A 186 -6.13 1.66 -8.63
N ALA A 187 -4.89 1.18 -8.45
CA ALA A 187 -3.71 2.01 -8.36
C ALA A 187 -2.78 1.73 -9.56
N ARG A 188 -2.15 2.76 -10.08
CA ARG A 188 -1.23 2.67 -11.20
C ARG A 188 0.17 3.05 -10.74
N LEU A 189 1.15 2.18 -11.00
CA LEU A 189 2.53 2.34 -10.63
C LEU A 189 3.40 2.39 -11.89
N TRP A 190 4.10 3.49 -12.12
CA TRP A 190 4.99 3.65 -13.25
C TRP A 190 6.32 3.01 -12.93
N VAL A 191 6.59 1.85 -13.54
CA VAL A 191 7.85 1.13 -13.34
C VAL A 191 8.93 1.80 -14.18
N ARG A 192 10.03 2.20 -13.54
CA ARG A 192 11.18 2.73 -14.26
C ARG A 192 11.81 1.67 -15.17
N ARG A 193 12.68 2.06 -16.11
CA ARG A 193 13.47 1.08 -16.87
C ARG A 193 14.42 0.36 -15.93
N LEU A 194 14.29 -0.97 -15.85
CA LEU A 194 15.09 -1.85 -15.00
C LEU A 194 16.17 -2.51 -15.85
N SER A 195 17.44 -2.47 -15.41
CA SER A 195 18.52 -3.23 -16.02
C SER A 195 18.54 -4.67 -15.46
N GLU A 196 19.12 -5.60 -16.21
CA GLU A 196 19.31 -6.99 -15.75
C GLU A 196 20.11 -7.06 -14.43
N ALA A 197 21.13 -6.22 -14.29
CA ALA A 197 21.92 -6.14 -13.07
C ALA A 197 21.04 -5.70 -11.87
N PHE A 198 20.21 -4.68 -12.08
CA PHE A 198 19.29 -4.23 -11.03
C PHE A 198 18.26 -5.32 -10.65
N ILE A 199 17.67 -6.02 -11.62
CA ILE A 199 16.71 -7.11 -11.37
C ILE A 199 17.39 -8.23 -10.55
N ALA A 200 18.61 -8.60 -10.92
CA ALA A 200 19.38 -9.63 -10.22
C ALA A 200 19.67 -9.24 -8.75
N ASP A 201 20.12 -8.00 -8.52
CA ASP A 201 20.44 -7.46 -7.20
C ASP A 201 19.18 -7.30 -6.34
N TYR A 202 18.09 -6.81 -6.94
CA TYR A 202 16.79 -6.67 -6.28
C TYR A 202 16.28 -8.03 -5.78
N LEU A 203 16.25 -9.04 -6.67
CA LEU A 203 15.80 -10.39 -6.31
C LEU A 203 16.79 -11.11 -5.40
N ALA A 204 18.07 -10.77 -5.40
CA ALA A 204 19.01 -11.30 -4.42
C ALA A 204 18.69 -10.84 -3.00
N ALA A 205 18.18 -9.62 -2.86
CA ALA A 205 17.85 -9.03 -1.57
C ALA A 205 16.41 -9.31 -1.10
N GLU A 206 15.44 -9.36 -2.03
CA GLU A 206 14.02 -9.41 -1.69
C GLU A 206 13.40 -10.81 -1.78
N TRP A 207 14.01 -11.75 -2.51
CA TRP A 207 13.53 -13.12 -2.58
C TRP A 207 13.95 -13.93 -1.35
N PRO A 208 13.07 -14.76 -0.72
CA PRO A 208 11.70 -15.10 -1.13
C PRO A 208 10.60 -14.13 -0.61
N GLY A 209 10.95 -13.04 0.05
CA GLY A 209 9.99 -12.12 0.70
C GLY A 209 8.91 -11.56 -0.24
N VAL A 210 9.20 -11.46 -1.55
CA VAL A 210 8.25 -10.98 -2.56
C VAL A 210 7.51 -12.10 -3.31
N ALA A 211 7.77 -13.37 -2.99
CA ALA A 211 7.11 -14.52 -3.63
C ALA A 211 5.58 -14.50 -3.48
N GLY A 212 5.09 -13.97 -2.36
CA GLY A 212 3.67 -13.82 -2.09
C GLY A 212 3.00 -12.58 -2.72
N CYS A 213 3.73 -11.78 -3.50
CA CYS A 213 3.25 -10.52 -4.06
C CYS A 213 3.02 -10.65 -5.57
N VAL A 214 1.81 -10.40 -6.05
CA VAL A 214 1.45 -10.47 -7.48
C VAL A 214 2.26 -9.50 -8.36
N GLY A 215 2.74 -8.38 -7.79
CA GLY A 215 3.61 -7.40 -8.46
C GLY A 215 5.11 -7.62 -8.24
N VAL A 216 5.52 -8.68 -7.53
CA VAL A 216 6.93 -8.97 -7.18
C VAL A 216 7.59 -7.83 -6.39
N PHE A 217 6.84 -7.12 -5.55
CA PHE A 217 7.39 -6.04 -4.74
C PHE A 217 6.65 -5.87 -3.41
N ARG A 218 7.33 -5.23 -2.46
CA ARG A 218 6.75 -4.69 -1.22
C ARG A 218 7.02 -3.19 -1.19
N MET A 219 5.93 -2.39 -1.16
CA MET A 219 6.04 -0.93 -1.24
C MET A 219 6.68 -0.34 0.04
N GLU A 220 6.50 -1.00 1.16
CA GLU A 220 7.09 -0.65 2.46
C GLU A 220 8.59 -0.98 2.58
N GLY A 221 9.18 -1.53 1.54
CA GLY A 221 10.57 -1.94 1.47
C GLY A 221 11.29 -1.47 0.21
N ARG A 222 12.27 -2.25 -0.23
CA ARG A 222 13.06 -1.96 -1.45
C ARG A 222 12.23 -1.93 -2.73
N GLY A 223 11.03 -2.53 -2.73
CA GLY A 223 10.10 -2.48 -3.85
C GLY A 223 9.76 -1.07 -4.32
N ALA A 224 9.76 -0.07 -3.43
CA ALA A 224 9.56 1.32 -3.81
C ALA A 224 10.60 1.82 -4.83
N THR A 225 11.80 1.23 -4.90
CA THR A 225 12.84 1.60 -5.86
C THR A 225 12.55 1.21 -7.31
N LEU A 226 11.52 0.39 -7.53
CA LEU A 226 11.07 -0.01 -8.87
C LEU A 226 10.33 1.10 -9.61
N PHE A 227 9.79 2.09 -8.89
CA PHE A 227 8.80 3.02 -9.43
C PHE A 227 9.31 4.44 -9.55
N GLU A 228 8.81 5.15 -10.57
CA GLU A 228 9.00 6.60 -10.76
C GLU A 228 7.84 7.40 -10.21
N ALA A 229 6.63 6.84 -10.24
CA ALA A 229 5.42 7.48 -9.75
C ALA A 229 4.35 6.45 -9.38
N VAL A 230 3.46 6.85 -8.49
CA VAL A 230 2.27 6.09 -8.08
C VAL A 230 1.06 7.02 -8.17
N GLU A 231 -0.03 6.51 -8.75
CA GLU A 231 -1.33 7.17 -8.83
C GLU A 231 -2.38 6.26 -8.22
N GLY A 232 -3.19 6.80 -7.32
CA GLY A 232 -4.20 6.05 -6.57
C GLY A 232 -3.89 5.95 -5.08
N SER A 233 -4.68 5.16 -4.38
CA SER A 233 -4.55 4.98 -2.94
C SER A 233 -3.34 4.09 -2.59
N HIS A 234 -2.56 4.54 -1.61
CA HIS A 234 -1.48 3.71 -1.05
C HIS A 234 -2.01 2.39 -0.46
N PHE A 235 -3.18 2.41 0.16
CA PHE A 235 -3.82 1.22 0.71
C PHE A 235 -4.19 0.21 -0.37
N THR A 236 -4.64 0.68 -1.53
CA THR A 236 -4.90 -0.16 -2.71
C THR A 236 -3.63 -0.83 -3.22
N VAL A 237 -2.50 -0.11 -3.22
CA VAL A 237 -1.18 -0.68 -3.56
C VAL A 237 -0.79 -1.79 -2.57
N LEU A 238 -1.11 -1.63 -1.29
CA LEU A 238 -0.87 -2.64 -0.26
C LEU A 238 -1.90 -3.79 -0.27
N GLY A 239 -2.89 -3.72 -1.15
CA GLY A 239 -3.80 -4.83 -1.41
C GLY A 239 -5.10 -4.82 -0.60
N LEU A 240 -5.46 -3.69 0.01
CA LEU A 240 -6.73 -3.52 0.72
C LEU A 240 -7.23 -2.08 0.56
N PRO A 241 -8.40 -1.81 -0.07
CA PRO A 241 -9.06 -0.51 -0.07
C PRO A 241 -9.54 -0.12 1.34
N LEU A 242 -8.60 0.30 2.20
CA LEU A 242 -8.84 0.44 3.64
C LEU A 242 -9.86 1.53 3.97
N LEU A 243 -9.77 2.72 3.36
CA LEU A 243 -10.65 3.83 3.72
C LEU A 243 -12.12 3.56 3.40
N PRO A 244 -12.49 3.02 2.22
CA PRO A 244 -13.86 2.58 1.94
C PRO A 244 -14.33 1.48 2.90
N LEU A 245 -13.47 0.51 3.22
CA LEU A 245 -13.78 -0.55 4.19
C LEU A 245 -14.12 0.04 5.57
N LEU A 246 -13.32 0.97 6.09
CA LEU A 246 -13.59 1.63 7.37
C LEU A 246 -14.90 2.42 7.34
N GLY A 247 -15.25 3.04 6.20
CA GLY A 247 -16.55 3.67 5.99
C GLY A 247 -17.69 2.68 6.13
N ALA A 248 -17.60 1.57 5.42
CA ALA A 248 -18.60 0.51 5.44
C ALA A 248 -18.76 -0.16 6.83
N LEU A 249 -17.68 -0.31 7.59
CA LEU A 249 -17.72 -0.83 8.97
C LEU A 249 -18.38 0.18 9.94
N ARG A 250 -18.15 1.50 9.78
CA ARG A 250 -18.86 2.53 10.58
C ARG A 250 -20.36 2.51 10.32
N GLU A 251 -20.78 2.42 9.06
CA GLU A 251 -22.21 2.34 8.68
C GLU A 251 -22.91 1.13 9.30
N ARG A 252 -22.15 0.08 9.63
CA ARG A 252 -22.63 -1.16 10.26
C ARG A 252 -22.47 -1.19 11.77
N GLY A 253 -21.93 -0.12 12.36
CA GLY A 253 -21.72 0.00 13.80
C GLY A 253 -20.52 -0.77 14.35
N GLU A 254 -19.66 -1.31 13.46
CA GLU A 254 -18.46 -2.06 13.85
C GLU A 254 -17.28 -1.15 14.22
N LEU A 255 -17.36 0.14 13.90
CA LEU A 255 -16.41 1.16 14.31
C LEU A 255 -17.14 2.39 14.85
N THR A 256 -16.58 2.98 15.90
CA THR A 256 -17.06 4.27 16.40
C THR A 256 -16.82 5.37 15.35
N SER A 257 -17.79 6.25 15.17
CA SER A 257 -17.72 7.42 14.28
C SER A 257 -17.05 8.61 14.98
#